data_07c2653b2774a8913d1ddaa6e692dfb0
#
_entry.id   07c2653b2774a8913d1ddaa6e692dfb0
#
_cell.length_a   1.000
_cell.length_b   1.000
_cell.length_c   1.000
_cell.angle_alpha   90.00
_cell.angle_beta   90.00
_cell.angle_gamma   90.00
#
_symmetry.space_group_name_H-M   'P 1'
#
loop_
_entity.id
_entity.type
_entity.pdbx_description
1 polymer ?
#
loop_
_entity_poly.entity_id
_entity_poly.type
_entity_poly.pdbx_seq_one_letter_code
_entity_poly.pdbx_strand_id
1 'polypeptide(L)'
;NDPAQWKIAKQFELRQVKKSYLAIVHGTPELQADRINMPLGIHPKIREKYAIRPEVGKEAVTFYEVLETFRGFSLVQCKPQTGRTHQIRVHLSHLKHPIVADDMYGGKLVYPWQLADAEPAVEEPVISRCALHAWTLEFTHPTTAQRVSFEAPLPADMQHLLDLLRRYR
;
A
#
# COMPACT_ATOMS: atom_id res chain seq x y z
N ASN A 1 14.27 17.46 23.92
CA ASN A 1 12.82 17.43 23.73
C ASN A 1 12.40 18.62 22.87
N ASP A 2 12.41 18.43 21.57
CA ASP A 2 12.15 19.47 20.59
C ASP A 2 10.63 19.77 20.54
N PRO A 3 10.19 21.01 20.77
CA PRO A 3 8.77 21.39 20.65
C PRO A 3 8.16 21.07 19.28
N ALA A 4 8.96 21.14 18.20
CA ALA A 4 8.52 20.78 16.86
C ALA A 4 8.21 19.27 16.74
N GLN A 5 9.07 18.43 17.31
CA GLN A 5 8.85 16.98 17.35
C GLN A 5 7.55 16.63 18.08
N TRP A 6 7.30 17.27 19.22
CA TRP A 6 6.07 17.05 19.97
C TRP A 6 4.82 17.46 19.17
N LYS A 7 4.86 18.61 18.52
CA LYS A 7 3.75 19.11 17.70
C LYS A 7 3.43 18.18 16.51
N ILE A 8 4.45 17.63 15.86
CA ILE A 8 4.26 16.67 14.78
C ILE A 8 3.70 15.35 15.31
N ALA A 9 4.28 14.81 16.39
CA ALA A 9 3.78 13.58 17.02
C ALA A 9 2.30 13.72 17.43
N LYS A 10 1.91 14.86 17.95
CA LYS A 10 0.52 15.14 18.31
C LYS A 10 -0.43 15.12 17.12
N GLN A 11 0.00 15.59 15.96
CA GLN A 11 -0.79 15.53 14.73
C GLN A 11 -1.05 14.08 14.28
N PHE A 12 -0.05 13.19 14.40
CA PHE A 12 -0.25 11.77 14.13
C PHE A 12 -1.25 11.16 15.12
N GLU A 13 -1.09 11.44 16.42
CA GLU A 13 -2.01 10.97 17.47
C GLU A 13 -3.45 11.42 17.21
N LEU A 14 -3.65 12.66 16.82
CA LEU A 14 -4.95 13.23 16.53
C LEU A 14 -5.46 12.95 15.10
N ARG A 15 -4.75 12.15 14.33
CA ARG A 15 -5.11 11.79 12.94
C ARG A 15 -5.26 13.01 12.01
N GLN A 16 -4.48 14.04 12.25
CA GLN A 16 -4.45 15.28 11.45
C GLN A 16 -3.47 15.21 10.28
N VAL A 17 -2.62 14.18 10.24
CA VAL A 17 -1.72 13.91 9.14
C VAL A 17 -2.47 13.10 8.09
N LYS A 18 -2.49 13.59 6.84
CA LYS A 18 -3.06 12.87 5.71
C LYS A 18 -1.94 12.18 4.94
N LYS A 19 -2.09 10.89 4.74
CA LYS A 19 -1.14 10.05 4.01
C LYS A 19 -1.84 9.35 2.87
N SER A 20 -1.19 9.25 1.73
CA SER A 20 -1.64 8.34 0.68
C SER A 20 -0.48 7.51 0.14
N TYR A 21 -0.83 6.31 -0.29
CA TYR A 21 0.07 5.31 -0.85
C TYR A 21 -0.46 4.88 -2.20
N LEU A 22 0.45 4.50 -3.09
CA LEU A 22 0.11 3.79 -4.32
C LEU A 22 0.56 2.34 -4.18
N ALA A 23 -0.31 1.42 -4.56
CA ALA A 23 -0.03 -0.02 -4.57
C ALA A 23 -0.44 -0.61 -5.91
N ILE A 24 0.37 -1.55 -6.41
CA ILE A 24 -0.01 -2.38 -7.55
C ILE A 24 -0.37 -3.74 -6.98
N VAL A 25 -1.61 -4.17 -7.18
CA VAL A 25 -2.16 -5.39 -6.58
C VAL A 25 -2.52 -6.42 -7.63
N HIS A 26 -2.57 -7.69 -7.21
CA HIS A 26 -3.11 -8.78 -8.03
C HIS A 26 -4.64 -8.68 -8.11
N GLY A 27 -5.17 -8.86 -9.30
CA GLY A 27 -6.61 -8.86 -9.54
C GLY A 27 -7.23 -7.47 -9.53
N THR A 28 -8.56 -7.43 -9.52
CA THR A 28 -9.35 -6.20 -9.51
C THR A 28 -10.35 -6.27 -8.35
N PRO A 29 -10.29 -5.34 -7.39
CA PRO A 29 -11.28 -5.27 -6.32
C PRO A 29 -12.70 -5.13 -6.87
N GLU A 30 -13.67 -5.77 -6.23
CA GLU A 30 -15.08 -5.70 -6.64
C GLU A 30 -15.61 -4.27 -6.61
N LEU A 31 -15.25 -3.51 -5.58
CA LEU A 31 -15.66 -2.12 -5.43
C LEU A 31 -14.56 -1.18 -5.90
N GLN A 32 -14.94 -0.17 -6.66
CA GLN A 32 -14.05 0.90 -7.14
C GLN A 32 -13.38 1.65 -5.98
N ALA A 33 -14.10 1.81 -4.89
CA ALA A 33 -13.63 2.43 -3.66
C ALA A 33 -14.34 1.84 -2.46
N ASP A 34 -13.63 1.65 -1.37
CA ASP A 34 -14.23 1.14 -0.12
C ASP A 34 -13.36 1.50 1.09
N ARG A 35 -13.92 1.24 2.24
CA ARG A 35 -13.30 1.40 3.55
C ARG A 35 -13.09 0.03 4.18
N ILE A 36 -11.84 -0.31 4.44
CA ILE A 36 -11.50 -1.53 5.16
C ILE A 36 -11.36 -1.18 6.64
N ASN A 37 -12.24 -1.70 7.46
CA ASN A 37 -12.24 -1.50 8.91
C ASN A 37 -12.08 -2.86 9.60
N MET A 38 -10.83 -3.32 9.72
CA MET A 38 -10.48 -4.61 10.28
C MET A 38 -9.31 -4.45 11.26
N PRO A 39 -9.49 -4.85 12.55
CA PRO A 39 -8.45 -4.67 13.56
C PRO A 39 -7.23 -5.56 13.28
N LEU A 40 -6.05 -5.01 13.53
CA LEU A 40 -4.77 -5.66 13.28
C LEU A 40 -4.02 -5.96 14.57
N GLY A 41 -3.37 -7.11 14.59
CA GLY A 41 -2.47 -7.52 15.64
C GLY A 41 -1.40 -8.46 15.12
N ILE A 42 -0.51 -8.89 16.02
CA ILE A 42 0.54 -9.84 15.66
C ILE A 42 -0.10 -11.17 15.26
N HIS A 43 0.42 -11.78 14.19
CA HIS A 43 -0.03 -13.07 13.72
C HIS A 43 0.13 -14.13 14.82
N PRO A 44 -0.87 -14.99 15.06
CA PRO A 44 -0.85 -15.91 16.21
C PRO A 44 0.29 -16.94 16.20
N LYS A 45 0.87 -17.22 15.03
CA LYS A 45 1.93 -18.23 14.86
C LYS A 45 3.24 -17.69 14.30
N ILE A 46 3.21 -16.55 13.61
CA ILE A 46 4.38 -15.98 12.94
C ILE A 46 4.64 -14.60 13.50
N ARG A 47 5.66 -14.46 14.31
CA ARG A 47 5.92 -13.27 15.11
C ARG A 47 6.22 -12.01 14.30
N GLU A 48 6.85 -12.13 13.15
CA GLU A 48 7.20 -11.02 12.25
C GLU A 48 6.03 -10.55 11.39
N LYS A 49 4.92 -11.28 11.41
CA LYS A 49 3.75 -11.05 10.57
C LYS A 49 2.60 -10.45 11.36
N TYR A 50 1.79 -9.64 10.71
CA TYR A 50 0.54 -9.11 11.25
C TYR A 50 -0.67 -9.79 10.59
N ALA A 51 -1.81 -9.72 11.25
CA ALA A 51 -3.03 -10.37 10.77
C ALA A 51 -4.26 -9.60 11.26
N ILE A 52 -5.39 -9.88 10.63
CA ILE A 52 -6.69 -9.48 11.15
C ILE A 52 -6.95 -10.21 12.45
N ARG A 53 -7.14 -9.46 13.53
CA ARG A 53 -7.31 -10.00 14.88
C ARG A 53 -8.52 -9.33 15.56
N PRO A 54 -9.76 -9.77 15.28
CA PRO A 54 -10.98 -9.12 15.78
C PRO A 54 -11.06 -8.95 17.29
N GLU A 55 -10.53 -9.90 18.05
CA GLU A 55 -10.66 -9.91 19.52
C GLU A 55 -9.55 -9.17 20.26
N VAL A 56 -8.33 -9.19 19.72
CA VAL A 56 -7.13 -8.66 20.39
C VAL A 56 -6.40 -7.59 19.59
N GLY A 57 -6.79 -7.37 18.36
CA GLY A 57 -6.17 -6.38 17.47
C GLY A 57 -6.54 -4.95 17.85
N LYS A 58 -5.74 -4.02 17.33
CA LYS A 58 -6.02 -2.59 17.44
C LYS A 58 -6.82 -2.13 16.23
N GLU A 59 -7.69 -1.14 16.43
CA GLU A 59 -8.44 -0.52 15.33
C GLU A 59 -7.52 -0.13 14.19
N ALA A 60 -7.90 -0.53 12.98
CA ALA A 60 -7.17 -0.21 11.76
C ALA A 60 -8.16 0.06 10.63
N VAL A 61 -8.04 1.24 10.03
CA VAL A 61 -8.93 1.69 8.96
C VAL A 61 -8.11 2.17 7.77
N THR A 62 -8.39 1.59 6.61
CA THR A 62 -7.79 1.97 5.32
C THR A 62 -8.88 2.28 4.32
N PHE A 63 -8.85 3.48 3.72
CA PHE A 63 -9.63 3.76 2.51
C PHE A 63 -8.82 3.39 1.30
N TYR A 64 -9.46 2.80 0.30
CA TYR A 64 -8.81 2.57 -0.99
C TYR A 64 -9.70 3.03 -2.14
N GLU A 65 -9.05 3.36 -3.25
CA GLU A 65 -9.68 3.68 -4.52
C GLU A 65 -8.87 3.03 -5.65
N VAL A 66 -9.56 2.33 -6.54
CA VAL A 66 -8.95 1.76 -7.74
C VAL A 66 -8.78 2.88 -8.76
N LEU A 67 -7.55 3.23 -9.08
CA LEU A 67 -7.23 4.30 -10.03
C LEU A 67 -7.20 3.80 -11.47
N GLU A 68 -6.72 2.57 -11.69
CA GLU A 68 -6.55 2.00 -13.03
C GLU A 68 -6.60 0.48 -12.93
N THR A 69 -7.25 -0.16 -13.90
CA THR A 69 -7.35 -1.61 -13.97
C THR A 69 -6.61 -2.14 -15.20
N PHE A 70 -6.00 -3.31 -15.03
CA PHE A 70 -5.24 -4.01 -16.06
C PHE A 70 -5.68 -5.46 -16.12
N ARG A 71 -5.15 -6.21 -17.06
CA ARG A 71 -5.40 -7.65 -17.12
C ARG A 71 -4.72 -8.36 -15.94
N GLY A 72 -5.51 -8.75 -14.94
CA GLY A 72 -5.03 -9.44 -13.74
C GLY A 72 -4.40 -8.57 -12.65
N PHE A 73 -4.39 -7.25 -12.81
CA PHE A 73 -3.78 -6.31 -11.86
C PHE A 73 -4.55 -5.01 -11.75
N SER A 74 -4.29 -4.25 -10.69
CA SER A 74 -4.86 -2.91 -10.50
C SER A 74 -3.87 -1.97 -9.82
N LEU A 75 -3.93 -0.69 -10.18
CA LEU A 75 -3.29 0.38 -9.44
C LEU A 75 -4.31 0.94 -8.43
N VAL A 76 -3.94 0.93 -7.16
CA VAL A 76 -4.84 1.30 -6.06
C VAL A 76 -4.18 2.40 -5.23
N GLN A 77 -4.94 3.46 -4.94
CA GLN A 77 -4.56 4.46 -3.96
C GLN A 77 -5.12 4.06 -2.60
N CYS A 78 -4.27 4.06 -1.57
CA CYS A 78 -4.66 3.74 -0.20
C CYS A 78 -4.46 4.95 0.70
N LYS A 79 -5.46 5.25 1.53
CA LYS A 79 -5.42 6.33 2.53
C LYS A 79 -5.66 5.72 3.91
N PRO A 80 -4.59 5.32 4.63
CA PRO A 80 -4.74 4.78 5.97
C PRO A 80 -5.10 5.90 6.95
N GLN A 81 -6.16 5.71 7.73
CA GLN A 81 -6.52 6.62 8.83
C GLN A 81 -5.76 6.31 10.11
N THR A 82 -5.38 5.07 10.27
CA THR A 82 -4.54 4.56 11.36
C THR A 82 -3.18 4.16 10.79
N GLY A 83 -2.18 3.96 11.64
CA GLY A 83 -0.82 3.63 11.20
C GLY A 83 -0.30 2.33 11.81
N ARG A 84 -1.05 1.23 11.72
CA ARG A 84 -0.58 -0.06 12.24
C ARG A 84 0.49 -0.66 11.33
N THR A 85 1.37 -1.44 11.91
CA THR A 85 2.42 -2.13 11.16
C THR A 85 1.83 -3.00 10.06
N HIS A 86 2.37 -2.89 8.85
CA HIS A 86 1.92 -3.62 7.66
C HIS A 86 0.44 -3.43 7.31
N GLN A 87 -0.19 -2.38 7.78
CA GLN A 87 -1.65 -2.19 7.68
C GLN A 87 -2.19 -2.34 6.26
N ILE A 88 -1.66 -1.60 5.30
CA ILE A 88 -2.13 -1.65 3.91
C ILE A 88 -1.90 -3.04 3.32
N ARG A 89 -0.74 -3.63 3.58
CA ARG A 89 -0.36 -4.96 3.09
C ARG A 89 -1.33 -6.03 3.58
N VAL A 90 -1.64 -6.04 4.87
CA VAL A 90 -2.59 -7.00 5.48
C VAL A 90 -4.01 -6.76 4.98
N HIS A 91 -4.46 -5.51 4.94
CA HIS A 91 -5.82 -5.18 4.49
C HIS A 91 -6.06 -5.59 3.04
N LEU A 92 -5.13 -5.27 2.12
CA LEU A 92 -5.28 -5.67 0.71
C LEU A 92 -5.18 -7.18 0.52
N SER A 93 -4.32 -7.86 1.26
CA SER A 93 -4.25 -9.31 1.26
C SER A 93 -5.55 -9.95 1.76
N HIS A 94 -6.18 -9.38 2.79
CA HIS A 94 -7.47 -9.83 3.31
C HIS A 94 -8.58 -9.73 2.25
N LEU A 95 -8.56 -8.71 1.42
CA LEU A 95 -9.49 -8.57 0.28
C LEU A 95 -9.19 -9.54 -0.86
N LYS A 96 -8.16 -10.37 -0.74
CA LYS A 96 -7.65 -11.28 -1.78
C LYS A 96 -7.02 -10.56 -2.98
N HIS A 97 -6.53 -9.36 -2.75
CA HIS A 97 -5.78 -8.56 -3.71
C HIS A 97 -4.42 -8.16 -3.13
N PRO A 98 -3.54 -9.15 -2.85
CA PRO A 98 -2.22 -8.85 -2.29
C PRO A 98 -1.41 -7.97 -3.21
N ILE A 99 -0.50 -7.20 -2.63
CA ILE A 99 0.40 -6.34 -3.38
C ILE A 99 1.40 -7.19 -4.15
N VAL A 100 1.70 -6.83 -5.40
CA VAL A 100 2.70 -7.51 -6.22
C VAL A 100 4.05 -7.59 -5.48
N ALA A 101 4.67 -8.75 -5.51
CA ALA A 101 5.95 -9.06 -4.87
C ALA A 101 5.95 -8.97 -3.34
N ASP A 102 4.79 -8.90 -2.70
CA ASP A 102 4.67 -8.98 -1.25
C ASP A 102 4.54 -10.45 -0.80
N ASP A 103 5.65 -11.14 -0.78
CA ASP A 103 5.72 -12.58 -0.47
C ASP A 103 5.11 -12.92 0.91
N MET A 104 5.35 -12.07 1.91
CA MET A 104 4.85 -12.29 3.28
C MET A 104 3.32 -12.36 3.34
N TYR A 105 2.61 -11.65 2.46
CA TYR A 105 1.14 -11.58 2.46
C TYR A 105 0.50 -12.12 1.19
N GLY A 106 1.20 -13.00 0.46
CA GLY A 106 0.65 -13.74 -0.66
C GLY A 106 0.82 -13.09 -2.03
N GLY A 107 1.53 -11.97 -2.12
CA GLY A 107 1.88 -11.36 -3.40
C GLY A 107 2.95 -12.16 -4.13
N LYS A 108 2.80 -12.28 -5.45
CA LYS A 108 3.73 -13.04 -6.30
C LYS A 108 4.63 -12.11 -7.09
N LEU A 109 5.80 -12.61 -7.46
CA LEU A 109 6.66 -11.96 -8.45
C LEU A 109 5.99 -12.01 -9.83
N VAL A 110 6.23 -10.98 -10.61
CA VAL A 110 5.71 -10.83 -11.97
C VAL A 110 6.88 -10.73 -12.95
N TYR A 111 6.84 -11.52 -13.99
CA TYR A 111 7.88 -11.57 -15.01
C TYR A 111 7.37 -11.00 -16.35
N PRO A 112 8.24 -10.36 -17.14
CA PRO A 112 7.84 -9.79 -18.44
C PRO A 112 7.14 -10.77 -19.37
N TRP A 113 7.62 -12.02 -19.43
CA TRP A 113 7.01 -13.05 -20.27
C TRP A 113 5.56 -13.38 -19.89
N GLN A 114 5.21 -13.28 -18.59
CA GLN A 114 3.84 -13.51 -18.11
C GLN A 114 2.88 -12.42 -18.62
N LEU A 115 3.33 -11.18 -18.63
CA LEU A 115 2.53 -10.05 -19.10
C LEU A 115 2.35 -10.04 -20.62
N ALA A 116 3.35 -10.54 -21.34
CA ALA A 116 3.34 -10.62 -22.79
C ALA A 116 2.69 -11.89 -23.33
N ASP A 117 2.17 -12.80 -22.47
CA ASP A 117 1.68 -14.15 -22.86
C ASP A 117 2.72 -14.93 -23.67
N ALA A 118 3.98 -14.77 -23.32
CA ALA A 118 5.10 -15.44 -24.00
C ALA A 118 5.48 -16.74 -23.27
N GLU A 119 6.30 -17.54 -23.92
CA GLU A 119 6.87 -18.72 -23.29
C GLU A 119 7.74 -18.33 -22.09
N PRO A 120 7.74 -19.15 -21.01
CA PRO A 120 8.59 -18.91 -19.87
C PRO A 120 10.04 -18.74 -20.25
N ALA A 121 10.65 -17.65 -19.77
CA ALA A 121 12.04 -17.31 -20.03
C ALA A 121 12.81 -17.10 -18.73
N VAL A 122 14.13 -17.25 -18.77
CA VAL A 122 15.01 -16.93 -17.65
C VAL A 122 15.21 -15.42 -17.64
N GLU A 123 14.44 -14.74 -16.79
CA GLU A 123 14.43 -13.29 -16.67
C GLU A 123 14.38 -12.87 -15.21
N GLU A 124 14.74 -11.61 -14.94
CA GLU A 124 14.49 -11.00 -13.65
C GLU A 124 13.01 -10.61 -13.54
N PRO A 125 12.43 -10.63 -12.33
CA PRO A 125 11.09 -10.10 -12.12
C PRO A 125 11.03 -8.59 -12.43
N VAL A 126 9.87 -8.11 -12.85
CA VAL A 126 9.68 -6.69 -13.16
C VAL A 126 9.93 -5.82 -11.94
N ILE A 127 9.55 -6.31 -10.77
CA ILE A 127 9.82 -5.68 -9.47
C ILE A 127 10.14 -6.77 -8.46
N SER A 128 11.17 -6.56 -7.65
CA SER A 128 11.67 -7.55 -6.68
C SER A 128 11.32 -7.22 -5.21
N ARG A 129 10.62 -6.13 -4.97
CA ARG A 129 10.13 -5.71 -3.66
C ARG A 129 8.62 -5.46 -3.71
N CYS A 130 7.98 -5.43 -2.55
CA CYS A 130 6.57 -5.06 -2.41
C CYS A 130 6.26 -3.78 -3.21
N ALA A 131 5.32 -3.85 -4.15
CA ALA A 131 4.95 -2.75 -5.04
C ALA A 131 4.05 -1.74 -4.32
N LEU A 132 4.58 -1.15 -3.25
CA LEU A 132 3.92 -0.17 -2.40
C LEU A 132 4.81 1.07 -2.28
N HIS A 133 4.22 2.25 -2.43
CA HIS A 133 4.92 3.53 -2.43
C HIS A 133 4.18 4.55 -1.57
N ALA A 134 4.88 5.15 -0.60
CA ALA A 134 4.38 6.32 0.14
C ALA A 134 4.38 7.51 -0.82
N TRP A 135 3.21 7.92 -1.27
CA TRP A 135 3.05 8.87 -2.36
C TRP A 135 2.89 10.31 -1.89
N THR A 136 1.92 10.58 -1.01
CA THR A 136 1.69 11.93 -0.52
C THR A 136 1.66 11.99 1.00
N LEU A 137 2.07 13.14 1.53
CA LEU A 137 2.03 13.44 2.96
C LEU A 137 1.59 14.89 3.13
N GLU A 138 0.59 15.11 3.97
CA GLU A 138 0.09 16.44 4.30
C GLU A 138 -0.04 16.59 5.82
N PHE A 139 0.52 17.66 6.35
CA PHE A 139 0.47 17.96 7.79
C PHE A 139 0.60 19.46 8.02
N THR A 140 0.38 19.92 9.26
CA THR A 140 0.57 21.32 9.65
C THR A 140 2.01 21.54 10.10
N HIS A 141 2.68 22.51 9.49
CA HIS A 141 4.06 22.84 9.84
C HIS A 141 4.14 23.29 11.32
N PRO A 142 5.03 22.69 12.14
CA PRO A 142 5.03 22.90 13.59
C PRO A 142 5.41 24.32 14.02
N THR A 143 6.09 25.09 13.17
CA THR A 143 6.53 26.45 13.46
C THR A 143 5.63 27.49 12.80
N THR A 144 5.33 27.34 11.49
CA THR A 144 4.56 28.34 10.73
C THR A 144 3.05 28.17 10.85
N ALA A 145 2.59 27.02 11.37
CA ALA A 145 1.17 26.63 11.45
C ALA A 145 0.46 26.58 10.10
N GLN A 146 1.19 26.60 9.00
CA GLN A 146 0.65 26.44 7.65
C GLN A 146 0.52 24.98 7.28
N ARG A 147 -0.50 24.66 6.50
CA ARG A 147 -0.66 23.32 5.93
C ARG A 147 0.37 23.11 4.83
N VAL A 148 1.16 22.04 4.91
CA VAL A 148 2.18 21.69 3.93
C VAL A 148 1.88 20.32 3.34
N SER A 149 2.20 20.17 2.06
CA SER A 149 1.95 18.94 1.30
C SER A 149 3.21 18.53 0.54
N PHE A 150 3.52 17.25 0.59
CA PHE A 150 4.66 16.65 -0.12
C PHE A 150 4.18 15.50 -0.99
N GLU A 151 4.76 15.39 -2.18
CA GLU A 151 4.52 14.29 -3.10
C GLU A 151 5.86 13.69 -3.50
N ALA A 152 6.01 12.37 -3.37
CA ALA A 152 7.16 11.64 -3.84
C ALA A 152 6.85 11.01 -5.20
N PRO A 153 7.69 11.22 -6.23
CA PRO A 153 7.46 10.61 -7.55
C PRO A 153 7.50 9.10 -7.44
N LEU A 154 6.73 8.42 -8.30
CA LEU A 154 6.68 6.97 -8.35
C LEU A 154 8.08 6.42 -8.64
N PRO A 155 8.56 5.42 -7.86
CA PRO A 155 9.88 4.81 -8.11
C PRO A 155 9.95 4.16 -9.50
N ALA A 156 11.16 4.13 -10.06
CA ALA A 156 11.39 3.63 -11.42
C ALA A 156 10.92 2.18 -11.62
N ASP A 157 11.07 1.33 -10.63
CA ASP A 157 10.62 -0.07 -10.68
C ASP A 157 9.09 -0.20 -10.75
N MET A 158 8.37 0.59 -9.99
CA MET A 158 6.90 0.63 -10.06
C MET A 158 6.42 1.27 -11.35
N GLN A 159 7.07 2.33 -11.82
CA GLN A 159 6.74 2.95 -13.10
C GLN A 159 6.95 1.96 -14.26
N HIS A 160 8.04 1.18 -14.21
CA HIS A 160 8.30 0.15 -15.21
C HIS A 160 7.19 -0.91 -15.22
N LEU A 161 6.77 -1.38 -14.06
CA LEU A 161 5.65 -2.32 -13.96
C LEU A 161 4.35 -1.73 -14.54
N LEU A 162 4.02 -0.49 -14.21
CA LEU A 162 2.84 0.19 -14.76
C LEU A 162 2.90 0.31 -16.27
N ASP A 163 4.05 0.67 -16.82
CA ASP A 163 4.24 0.82 -18.27
C ASP A 163 4.01 -0.50 -19.00
N LEU A 164 4.49 -1.62 -18.44
CA LEU A 164 4.25 -2.95 -19.00
C LEU A 164 2.77 -3.36 -18.88
N LEU A 165 2.14 -3.13 -17.74
CA LEU A 165 0.72 -3.41 -17.55
C LEU A 165 -0.16 -2.64 -18.52
N ARG A 166 0.18 -1.39 -18.79
CA ARG A 166 -0.52 -0.54 -19.79
C ARG A 166 -0.31 -1.03 -21.20
N ARG A 167 0.88 -1.53 -21.50
CA ARG A 167 1.21 -2.08 -22.84
C ARG A 167 0.43 -3.35 -23.15
N TYR A 168 0.25 -4.23 -22.17
CA TYR A 168 -0.34 -5.57 -22.33
C TYR A 168 -1.76 -5.67 -21.77
N ARG A 169 -2.50 -4.59 -21.80
CA ARG A 169 -3.92 -4.54 -21.41
C ARG A 169 -4.79 -5.55 -22.14
#